data_b33d3aa35453c1cc76ec868f17c10558
#
_entry.id   b33d3aa35453c1cc76ec868f17c10558
#
_cell.length_a   1.000
_cell.length_b   1.000
_cell.length_c   1.000
_cell.angle_alpha   90.00
_cell.angle_beta   90.00
_cell.angle_gamma   90.00
#
_symmetry.space_group_name_H-M   'P 1'
#
loop_
_entity.id
_entity.type
_entity.pdbx_description
1 polymer ?
#
loop_
_entity_poly.entity_id
_entity_poly.type
_entity_poly.pdbx_seq_one_letter_code
_entity_poly.pdbx_strand_id
1 'polypeptide(L)'
;KRNFSYWESKNVTNDERYIVDYLNTHSEALENKNILHVGIGNSYVAKKLLSYNKIDGISLSQNELDYASKLNLSNYNFFFQNKYANQNLFDDKLNFYNIIIDINLKSFGCCEVAFNKMFKKYVKIINKDGKIITSRSGLKWSRIIKPVLSFSFKNFFYKRLKEFDGPVSNILSIQNCEEISKKFNLDIDLSDQNLVIFTKK
;
A
#
# COMPACT_ATOMS: atom_id res chain seq x y z
N LYS A 1 2.15 -8.84 16.72
CA LYS A 1 0.80 -9.08 16.18
C LYS A 1 -0.02 -7.81 16.46
N ARG A 2 -0.49 -7.11 15.45
CA ARG A 2 -1.49 -6.07 15.67
C ARG A 2 -2.82 -6.71 15.84
N ASN A 3 -3.50 -6.29 16.88
CA ASN A 3 -4.82 -6.78 17.17
C ASN A 3 -5.77 -6.16 16.12
N PHE A 4 -6.58 -6.97 15.47
CA PHE A 4 -7.61 -6.53 14.51
C PHE A 4 -8.59 -5.54 15.15
N SER A 5 -8.71 -5.54 16.47
CA SER A 5 -9.46 -4.55 17.24
C SER A 5 -9.14 -3.09 16.88
N TYR A 6 -7.94 -2.81 16.37
CA TYR A 6 -7.62 -1.49 15.81
C TYR A 6 -8.54 -1.12 14.64
N TRP A 7 -8.81 -2.09 13.76
CA TRP A 7 -9.65 -1.90 12.58
C TRP A 7 -11.14 -1.99 12.91
N GLU A 8 -11.50 -2.74 13.96
CA GLU A 8 -12.87 -2.78 14.47
C GLU A 8 -13.28 -1.45 15.11
N SER A 9 -12.34 -0.79 15.80
CA SER A 9 -12.58 0.49 16.47
C SER A 9 -12.45 1.72 15.54
N LYS A 10 -11.80 1.58 14.38
CA LYS A 10 -11.60 2.66 13.41
C LYS A 10 -12.25 2.33 12.09
N ASN A 11 -13.26 3.12 11.75
CA ASN A 11 -13.99 2.94 10.50
C ASN A 11 -13.13 3.21 9.24
N VAL A 12 -12.12 4.08 9.34
CA VAL A 12 -11.26 4.47 8.22
C VAL A 12 -10.03 5.23 8.71
N THR A 13 -8.90 5.07 8.01
CA THR A 13 -7.73 5.94 8.19
C THR A 13 -7.84 7.18 7.31
N ASN A 14 -7.15 8.27 7.66
CA ASN A 14 -7.12 9.46 6.80
C ASN A 14 -6.54 9.15 5.42
N ASP A 15 -5.50 8.31 5.36
CA ASP A 15 -4.86 7.93 4.10
C ASP A 15 -5.81 7.17 3.17
N GLU A 16 -6.59 6.21 3.71
CA GLU A 16 -7.64 5.53 2.94
C GLU A 16 -8.70 6.50 2.44
N ARG A 17 -9.08 7.47 3.28
CA ARG A 17 -10.06 8.49 2.91
C ARG A 17 -9.54 9.36 1.77
N TYR A 18 -8.32 9.89 1.87
CA TYR A 18 -7.72 10.69 0.81
C TYR A 18 -7.66 9.94 -0.54
N ILE A 19 -7.31 8.66 -0.51
CA ILE A 19 -7.28 7.85 -1.74
C ILE A 19 -8.69 7.68 -2.33
N VAL A 20 -9.66 7.35 -1.50
CA VAL A 20 -11.05 7.18 -1.97
C VAL A 20 -11.61 8.51 -2.49
N ASP A 21 -11.36 9.62 -1.80
CA ASP A 21 -11.81 10.94 -2.23
C ASP A 21 -11.14 11.34 -3.56
N TYR A 22 -9.84 11.13 -3.69
CA TYR A 22 -9.11 11.36 -4.95
C TYR A 22 -9.71 10.54 -6.09
N LEU A 23 -9.96 9.26 -5.88
CA LEU A 23 -10.51 8.39 -6.88
C LEU A 23 -11.94 8.79 -7.26
N ASN A 24 -12.77 9.17 -6.31
CA ASN A 24 -14.15 9.62 -6.57
C ASN A 24 -14.21 10.95 -7.32
N THR A 25 -13.27 11.86 -7.09
CA THR A 25 -13.22 13.15 -7.83
C THR A 25 -12.77 12.97 -9.29
N HIS A 26 -12.15 11.85 -9.60
CA HIS A 26 -11.73 11.48 -10.96
C HIS A 26 -12.59 10.32 -11.51
N SER A 27 -13.89 10.32 -11.18
CA SER A 27 -14.83 9.20 -11.38
C SER A 27 -15.01 8.74 -12.83
N GLU A 28 -14.91 9.63 -13.82
CA GLU A 28 -14.99 9.25 -15.23
C GLU A 28 -13.91 8.22 -15.65
N ALA A 29 -12.82 8.18 -14.91
CA ALA A 29 -11.73 7.23 -15.13
C ALA A 29 -11.88 5.92 -14.36
N LEU A 30 -12.90 5.76 -13.49
CA LEU A 30 -12.96 4.67 -12.50
C LEU A 30 -13.94 3.54 -12.82
N GLU A 31 -14.77 3.67 -13.84
CA GLU A 31 -15.72 2.61 -14.16
C GLU A 31 -15.02 1.39 -14.78
N ASN A 32 -15.42 0.19 -14.36
CA ASN A 32 -14.91 -1.08 -14.87
C ASN A 32 -13.39 -1.28 -14.74
N LYS A 33 -12.79 -0.75 -13.67
CA LYS A 33 -11.35 -0.91 -13.41
C LYS A 33 -11.05 -2.17 -12.59
N ASN A 34 -9.91 -2.78 -12.87
CA ASN A 34 -9.30 -3.79 -12.04
C ASN A 34 -8.35 -3.09 -11.04
N ILE A 35 -8.62 -3.21 -9.76
CA ILE A 35 -7.88 -2.55 -8.68
C ILE A 35 -7.18 -3.61 -7.82
N LEU A 36 -5.88 -3.43 -7.55
CA LEU A 36 -5.17 -4.17 -6.53
C LEU A 36 -5.05 -3.30 -5.27
N HIS A 37 -5.59 -3.78 -4.14
CA HIS A 37 -5.48 -3.10 -2.85
C HIS A 37 -4.57 -3.89 -1.90
N VAL A 38 -3.48 -3.28 -1.49
CA VAL A 38 -2.44 -3.88 -0.64
C VAL A 38 -2.60 -3.43 0.81
N GLY A 39 -2.87 -4.38 1.69
CA GLY A 39 -3.15 -4.11 3.10
C GLY A 39 -4.59 -3.65 3.31
N ILE A 40 -5.53 -4.60 3.19
CA ILE A 40 -6.97 -4.31 3.10
C ILE A 40 -7.62 -3.74 4.36
N GLY A 41 -6.97 -3.88 5.53
CA GLY A 41 -7.52 -3.39 6.80
C GLY A 41 -8.94 -3.90 7.04
N ASN A 42 -9.89 -2.97 7.24
CA ASN A 42 -11.32 -3.27 7.35
C ASN A 42 -12.07 -3.19 6.01
N SER A 43 -11.36 -3.32 4.90
CA SER A 43 -11.92 -3.27 3.54
C SER A 43 -12.66 -1.96 3.19
N TYR A 44 -12.29 -0.84 3.82
CA TYR A 44 -12.94 0.44 3.57
C TYR A 44 -12.89 0.84 2.09
N VAL A 45 -11.72 0.70 1.46
CA VAL A 45 -11.53 1.01 0.03
C VAL A 45 -12.47 0.16 -0.83
N ALA A 46 -12.53 -1.15 -0.58
CA ALA A 46 -13.45 -2.04 -1.30
C ALA A 46 -14.91 -1.62 -1.11
N LYS A 47 -15.35 -1.36 0.12
CA LYS A 47 -16.72 -0.90 0.41
C LYS A 47 -17.12 0.38 -0.33
N LYS A 48 -16.14 1.24 -0.68
CA LYS A 48 -16.40 2.53 -1.33
C LYS A 48 -16.27 2.51 -2.85
N LEU A 49 -15.42 1.63 -3.39
CA LEU A 49 -15.09 1.63 -4.82
C LEU A 49 -15.66 0.44 -5.60
N LEU A 50 -16.27 -0.52 -4.91
CA LEU A 50 -16.65 -1.80 -5.53
C LEU A 50 -17.84 -1.69 -6.48
N SER A 51 -18.74 -0.71 -6.29
CA SER A 51 -19.96 -0.58 -7.11
C SER A 51 -19.67 -0.47 -8.61
N TYR A 52 -18.47 -0.02 -8.97
CA TYR A 52 -18.05 0.20 -10.36
C TYR A 52 -16.84 -0.61 -10.80
N ASN A 53 -16.21 -1.38 -9.90
CA ASN A 53 -14.89 -1.94 -10.12
C ASN A 53 -14.78 -3.41 -9.69
N LYS A 54 -13.69 -4.06 -10.11
CA LYS A 54 -13.24 -5.34 -9.56
C LYS A 54 -12.03 -5.10 -8.68
N ILE A 55 -12.06 -5.60 -7.46
CA ILE A 55 -10.99 -5.36 -6.49
C ILE A 55 -10.38 -6.69 -6.03
N ASP A 56 -9.08 -6.82 -6.20
CA ASP A 56 -8.27 -7.86 -5.58
C ASP A 56 -7.56 -7.25 -4.37
N GLY A 57 -7.85 -7.75 -3.18
CA GLY A 57 -7.24 -7.31 -1.93
C GLY A 57 -6.18 -8.29 -1.44
N ILE A 58 -5.07 -7.81 -0.90
CA ILE A 58 -4.09 -8.67 -0.24
C ILE A 58 -3.81 -8.22 1.18
N SER A 59 -3.62 -9.19 2.08
CA SER A 59 -3.21 -8.95 3.46
C SER A 59 -2.34 -10.07 4.00
N LEU A 60 -1.58 -9.77 5.07
CA LEU A 60 -0.85 -10.72 5.92
C LEU A 60 -1.60 -11.04 7.21
N SER A 61 -2.82 -10.53 7.36
CA SER A 61 -3.66 -10.71 8.54
C SER A 61 -4.85 -11.58 8.20
N GLN A 62 -4.90 -12.80 8.76
CA GLN A 62 -6.05 -13.68 8.58
C GLN A 62 -7.33 -13.00 9.09
N ASN A 63 -7.28 -12.26 10.19
CA ASN A 63 -8.44 -11.56 10.73
C ASN A 63 -9.01 -10.51 9.76
N GLU A 64 -8.15 -9.84 8.97
CA GLU A 64 -8.62 -8.92 7.93
C GLU A 64 -9.32 -9.66 6.80
N LEU A 65 -8.82 -10.84 6.40
CA LEU A 65 -9.45 -11.68 5.40
C LEU A 65 -10.77 -12.27 5.90
N ASP A 66 -10.81 -12.73 7.14
CA ASP A 66 -12.03 -13.23 7.78
C ASP A 66 -13.10 -12.14 7.92
N TYR A 67 -12.69 -10.89 8.15
CA TYR A 67 -13.59 -9.76 8.13
C TYR A 67 -14.09 -9.49 6.71
N ALA A 68 -13.20 -9.45 5.72
CA ALA A 68 -13.55 -9.22 4.33
C ALA A 68 -14.55 -10.27 3.81
N SER A 69 -14.39 -11.54 4.19
CA SER A 69 -15.28 -12.63 3.79
C SER A 69 -16.73 -12.43 4.28
N LYS A 70 -16.89 -11.85 5.47
CA LYS A 70 -18.23 -11.60 6.06
C LYS A 70 -18.98 -10.46 5.37
N LEU A 71 -18.28 -9.64 4.57
CA LEU A 71 -18.91 -8.51 3.87
C LEU A 71 -19.74 -8.98 2.65
N ASN A 72 -19.55 -10.19 2.16
CA ASN A 72 -20.24 -10.76 1.01
C ASN A 72 -20.33 -9.82 -0.21
N LEU A 73 -19.24 -9.11 -0.49
CA LEU A 73 -19.17 -8.18 -1.60
C LEU A 73 -18.88 -8.94 -2.90
N SER A 74 -19.74 -8.83 -3.89
CA SER A 74 -19.48 -9.35 -5.26
C SER A 74 -18.29 -8.61 -5.85
N ASN A 75 -17.55 -9.13 -6.79
CA ASN A 75 -16.38 -8.49 -7.41
C ASN A 75 -15.23 -8.10 -6.45
N TYR A 76 -15.23 -8.60 -5.20
CA TYR A 76 -14.15 -8.43 -4.25
C TYR A 76 -13.50 -9.77 -3.95
N ASN A 77 -12.28 -9.96 -4.44
CA ASN A 77 -11.44 -11.10 -4.11
C ASN A 77 -10.41 -10.66 -3.06
N PHE A 78 -10.02 -11.54 -2.15
CA PHE A 78 -9.00 -11.23 -1.15
C PHE A 78 -8.14 -12.46 -0.87
N PHE A 79 -6.83 -12.21 -0.65
CA PHE A 79 -5.83 -13.25 -0.61
C PHE A 79 -4.85 -13.03 0.53
N PHE A 80 -4.44 -14.13 1.18
CA PHE A 80 -3.32 -14.12 2.13
C PHE A 80 -2.02 -14.07 1.34
N GLN A 81 -1.47 -12.88 1.17
CA GLN A 81 -0.32 -12.66 0.29
C GLN A 81 0.62 -11.60 0.83
N ASN A 82 1.92 -11.91 0.81
CA ASN A 82 2.98 -10.94 1.06
C ASN A 82 3.37 -10.26 -0.26
N LYS A 83 3.31 -8.92 -0.32
CA LYS A 83 3.70 -8.15 -1.50
C LYS A 83 5.17 -8.35 -1.90
N TYR A 84 6.03 -8.78 -0.98
CA TYR A 84 7.45 -9.06 -1.21
C TYR A 84 7.75 -10.54 -1.55
N ALA A 85 6.74 -11.41 -1.58
CA ALA A 85 6.97 -12.82 -1.90
C ALA A 85 7.60 -12.99 -3.29
N ASN A 86 8.49 -13.95 -3.42
CA ASN A 86 9.14 -14.24 -4.71
C ASN A 86 8.14 -14.72 -5.76
N GLN A 87 7.21 -15.59 -5.36
CA GLN A 87 6.07 -15.99 -6.17
C GLN A 87 4.83 -15.29 -5.65
N ASN A 88 4.07 -14.68 -6.55
CA ASN A 88 2.91 -13.91 -6.20
C ASN A 88 1.73 -14.36 -7.07
N LEU A 89 0.54 -14.43 -6.49
CA LEU A 89 -0.71 -14.75 -7.21
C LEU A 89 -0.99 -13.84 -8.41
N PHE A 90 -0.28 -12.72 -8.50
CA PHE A 90 -0.45 -11.73 -9.56
C PHE A 90 0.65 -11.78 -10.63
N ASP A 91 1.64 -12.69 -10.50
CA ASP A 91 2.77 -12.75 -11.44
C ASP A 91 2.30 -13.04 -12.89
N ASP A 92 1.17 -13.72 -13.05
CA ASP A 92 0.56 -14.02 -14.36
C ASP A 92 -0.39 -12.92 -14.86
N LYS A 93 -0.68 -11.90 -14.04
CA LYS A 93 -1.59 -10.79 -14.38
C LYS A 93 -0.86 -9.62 -15.05
N LEU A 94 -0.18 -9.89 -16.16
CA LEU A 94 0.55 -8.85 -16.90
C LEU A 94 -0.39 -7.77 -17.43
N ASN A 95 -0.07 -6.49 -17.21
CA ASN A 95 -0.86 -5.35 -17.67
C ASN A 95 -2.36 -5.49 -17.37
N PHE A 96 -2.69 -5.98 -16.18
CA PHE A 96 -4.06 -6.31 -15.81
C PHE A 96 -4.72 -5.22 -14.95
N TYR A 97 -3.97 -4.68 -13.98
CA TYR A 97 -4.53 -3.70 -13.06
C TYR A 97 -4.49 -2.29 -13.65
N ASN A 98 -5.59 -1.56 -13.50
CA ASN A 98 -5.65 -0.14 -13.82
C ASN A 98 -5.11 0.70 -12.66
N ILE A 99 -5.31 0.23 -11.43
CA ILE A 99 -4.91 0.94 -10.22
C ILE A 99 -4.32 -0.06 -9.23
N ILE A 100 -3.19 0.32 -8.62
CA ILE A 100 -2.62 -0.35 -7.46
C ILE A 100 -2.64 0.65 -6.30
N ILE A 101 -3.29 0.29 -5.20
CA ILE A 101 -3.34 1.07 -3.97
C ILE A 101 -2.43 0.38 -2.94
N ASP A 102 -1.34 1.02 -2.56
CA ASP A 102 -0.45 0.56 -1.49
C ASP A 102 -0.09 1.74 -0.59
N ILE A 103 -0.90 1.97 0.44
CA ILE A 103 -0.76 3.11 1.35
C ILE A 103 0.61 3.13 2.04
N ASN A 104 1.16 1.95 2.31
CA ASN A 104 2.43 1.77 2.99
C ASN A 104 3.49 1.20 2.05
N LEU A 105 3.77 1.89 0.96
CA LEU A 105 4.56 1.40 -0.16
C LEU A 105 5.89 0.77 0.25
N LYS A 106 6.64 1.39 1.17
CA LYS A 106 7.93 0.88 1.67
C LYS A 106 7.83 0.01 2.93
N SER A 107 6.63 -0.22 3.48
CA SER A 107 6.49 -0.96 4.74
C SER A 107 6.82 -2.44 4.61
N PHE A 108 7.32 -2.99 5.70
CA PHE A 108 7.61 -4.42 5.85
C PHE A 108 8.63 -5.02 4.86
N GLY A 109 9.30 -4.21 4.07
CA GLY A 109 10.46 -4.63 3.28
C GLY A 109 11.68 -4.83 4.17
N CYS A 110 12.48 -5.85 3.88
CA CYS A 110 13.74 -6.07 4.60
C CYS A 110 14.83 -5.06 4.17
N CYS A 111 14.80 -4.63 2.92
CA CYS A 111 15.85 -3.80 2.34
C CYS A 111 15.39 -3.19 1.00
N GLU A 112 16.22 -2.32 0.46
CA GLU A 112 15.97 -1.65 -0.83
C GLU A 112 15.89 -2.66 -2.00
N VAL A 113 16.63 -3.76 -1.94
CA VAL A 113 16.57 -4.82 -2.97
C VAL A 113 15.17 -5.45 -3.01
N ALA A 114 14.61 -5.76 -1.83
CA ALA A 114 13.26 -6.32 -1.75
C ALA A 114 12.21 -5.31 -2.26
N PHE A 115 12.35 -4.04 -1.88
CA PHE A 115 11.49 -2.98 -2.38
C PHE A 115 11.52 -2.89 -3.91
N ASN A 116 12.71 -2.85 -4.49
CA ASN A 116 12.87 -2.74 -5.94
C ASN A 116 12.27 -3.96 -6.69
N LYS A 117 12.44 -5.17 -6.15
CA LYS A 117 11.82 -6.38 -6.72
C LYS A 117 10.29 -6.29 -6.66
N MET A 118 9.75 -5.89 -5.54
CA MET A 118 8.31 -5.71 -5.35
C MET A 118 7.75 -4.64 -6.30
N PHE A 119 8.39 -3.47 -6.36
CA PHE A 119 7.93 -2.38 -7.19
C PHE A 119 8.03 -2.70 -8.70
N LYS A 120 9.08 -3.42 -9.12
CA LYS A 120 9.18 -3.96 -10.49
C LYS A 120 8.00 -4.86 -10.85
N LYS A 121 7.50 -5.66 -9.89
CA LYS A 121 6.28 -6.46 -10.10
C LYS A 121 5.06 -5.56 -10.30
N TYR A 122 4.89 -4.52 -9.49
CA TYR A 122 3.79 -3.57 -9.67
C TYR A 122 3.80 -2.98 -11.07
N VAL A 123 4.96 -2.51 -11.55
CA VAL A 123 5.09 -1.97 -12.92
C VAL A 123 4.77 -3.02 -14.00
N LYS A 124 5.05 -4.30 -13.75
CA LYS A 124 4.75 -5.39 -14.67
C LYS A 124 3.26 -5.71 -14.76
N ILE A 125 2.56 -5.70 -13.62
CA ILE A 125 1.15 -6.09 -13.56
C ILE A 125 0.19 -4.92 -13.80
N ILE A 126 0.64 -3.68 -13.68
CA ILE A 126 -0.18 -2.51 -14.01
C ILE A 126 -0.21 -2.28 -15.53
N ASN A 127 -1.35 -1.90 -16.07
CA ASN A 127 -1.49 -1.63 -17.49
C ASN A 127 -0.86 -0.27 -17.88
N LYS A 128 -0.80 0.01 -19.18
CA LYS A 128 -0.41 1.31 -19.69
C LYS A 128 -1.40 2.36 -19.16
N ASP A 129 -0.91 3.54 -18.80
CA ASP A 129 -1.65 4.64 -18.17
C ASP A 129 -2.23 4.29 -16.79
N GLY A 130 -1.93 3.09 -16.28
CA GLY A 130 -2.35 2.66 -14.96
C GLY A 130 -1.60 3.38 -13.83
N LYS A 131 -2.24 3.51 -12.67
CA LYS A 131 -1.76 4.33 -11.55
C LYS A 131 -1.40 3.50 -10.33
N ILE A 132 -0.23 3.74 -9.76
CA ILE A 132 0.15 3.27 -8.43
C ILE A 132 -0.02 4.43 -7.46
N ILE A 133 -0.94 4.28 -6.51
CA ILE A 133 -1.32 5.34 -5.55
C ILE A 133 -0.84 4.96 -4.17
N THR A 134 -0.11 5.85 -3.53
CA THR A 134 0.39 5.68 -2.17
C THR A 134 0.25 6.96 -1.36
N SER A 135 0.31 6.85 -0.04
CA SER A 135 0.34 8.01 0.84
C SER A 135 1.77 8.52 1.04
N ARG A 136 1.94 9.83 1.08
CA ARG A 136 3.24 10.46 1.41
C ARG A 136 3.70 10.12 2.82
N SER A 137 2.78 10.17 3.77
CA SER A 137 3.12 9.92 5.18
C SER A 137 3.14 8.44 5.51
N GLY A 138 2.57 7.60 4.62
CA GLY A 138 2.27 6.21 4.95
C GLY A 138 1.69 6.19 6.36
N LEU A 139 0.77 5.58 6.84
CA LEU A 139 0.14 5.61 8.18
C LEU A 139 1.03 6.09 9.37
N LYS A 140 2.02 6.95 9.14
CA LYS A 140 3.08 7.39 10.09
C LYS A 140 3.82 6.22 10.77
N TRP A 141 3.75 5.07 10.15
CA TRP A 141 4.40 3.88 10.61
C TRP A 141 5.83 3.88 10.11
N SER A 142 6.58 4.73 10.66
CA SER A 142 8.00 4.48 10.63
C SER A 142 8.30 3.49 11.75
N ARG A 143 9.08 2.48 11.44
CA ARG A 143 9.94 1.86 12.44
C ARG A 143 11.07 2.83 12.82
N ILE A 144 10.85 4.13 12.71
CA ILE A 144 11.76 5.10 13.28
C ILE A 144 11.60 4.91 14.77
N ILE A 145 12.47 4.11 15.31
CA ILE A 145 12.98 4.37 16.61
C ILE A 145 13.67 5.72 16.45
N LYS A 146 12.92 6.81 16.65
CA LYS A 146 13.56 8.10 16.87
C LYS A 146 14.62 7.81 17.92
N PRO A 147 15.88 8.17 17.73
CA PRO A 147 16.82 8.16 18.82
C PRO A 147 16.23 9.11 19.86
N VAL A 148 15.49 8.57 20.79
CA VAL A 148 15.01 9.32 21.94
C VAL A 148 16.25 9.51 22.77
N LEU A 149 16.78 10.71 22.76
CA LEU A 149 17.90 11.16 23.60
C LEU A 149 17.55 11.11 25.10
N SER A 150 16.53 10.39 25.50
CA SER A 150 16.18 10.15 26.89
C SER A 150 16.70 8.80 27.34
N PHE A 151 17.49 8.82 28.40
CA PHE A 151 17.91 7.64 29.17
C PHE A 151 16.67 6.92 29.72
N SER A 152 16.10 5.99 28.95
CA SER A 152 14.99 5.15 29.37
C SER A 152 15.38 3.70 29.19
N PHE A 153 15.03 2.86 30.14
CA PHE A 153 15.22 1.41 30.11
C PHE A 153 14.63 0.77 28.82
N LYS A 154 13.64 1.39 28.21
CA LYS A 154 13.09 0.98 26.91
C LYS A 154 14.12 1.07 25.78
N ASN A 155 15.08 2.00 25.85
CA ASN A 155 16.10 2.16 24.81
C ASN A 155 17.14 1.03 24.80
N PHE A 156 17.34 0.35 25.93
CA PHE A 156 18.24 -0.78 26.03
C PHE A 156 17.70 -2.01 25.27
N PHE A 157 16.41 -2.25 25.34
CA PHE A 157 15.75 -3.32 24.59
C PHE A 157 15.64 -3.02 23.10
N TYR A 158 15.49 -1.76 22.73
CA TYR A 158 15.43 -1.35 21.31
C TYR A 158 16.77 -1.38 20.58
N LYS A 159 17.89 -1.33 21.30
CA LYS A 159 19.22 -1.46 20.71
C LYS A 159 19.45 -2.82 20.04
N ARG A 160 18.76 -3.88 20.50
CA ARG A 160 18.78 -5.22 19.89
C ARG A 160 17.96 -5.32 18.59
N LEU A 161 17.08 -4.37 18.32
CA LEU A 161 16.30 -4.33 17.08
C LEU A 161 16.99 -3.58 15.94
N LYS A 162 18.22 -3.09 16.15
CA LYS A 162 19.05 -2.43 15.14
C LYS A 162 19.57 -3.34 14.03
N GLU A 163 19.40 -4.64 14.17
CA GLU A 163 19.83 -5.63 13.17
C GLU A 163 18.81 -5.88 12.05
N PHE A 164 17.69 -5.16 12.04
CA PHE A 164 16.76 -5.17 10.93
C PHE A 164 17.13 -4.05 9.94
N ASP A 165 17.84 -4.39 8.86
CA ASP A 165 18.04 -3.56 7.66
C ASP A 165 16.73 -3.31 6.90
N GLY A 166 15.69 -2.98 7.61
CA GLY A 166 14.41 -2.62 7.00
C GLY A 166 14.36 -1.13 6.69
N PRO A 167 13.52 -0.70 5.77
CA PRO A 167 13.33 0.73 5.53
C PRO A 167 12.90 1.40 6.83
N VAL A 168 13.69 2.39 7.24
CA VAL A 168 13.58 3.07 8.52
C VAL A 168 12.30 3.93 8.57
N SER A 169 11.73 4.24 7.42
CA SER A 169 10.53 5.07 7.32
C SER A 169 9.68 4.70 6.10
N ASN A 170 8.35 4.71 6.26
CA ASN A 170 7.41 4.66 5.15
C ASN A 170 7.17 6.03 4.51
N ILE A 171 7.68 7.10 5.12
CA ILE A 171 7.56 8.44 4.59
C ILE A 171 8.38 8.51 3.30
N LEU A 172 7.71 8.87 2.22
CA LEU A 172 8.34 9.13 0.94
C LEU A 172 8.70 10.60 0.85
N SER A 173 10.00 10.91 0.81
CA SER A 173 10.45 12.25 0.43
C SER A 173 10.18 12.49 -1.05
N ILE A 174 10.11 13.76 -1.46
CA ILE A 174 10.00 14.12 -2.89
C ILE A 174 11.14 13.47 -3.68
N GLN A 175 12.36 13.55 -3.18
CA GLN A 175 13.52 12.93 -3.81
C GLN A 175 13.35 11.41 -3.99
N ASN A 176 12.87 10.70 -2.97
CA ASN A 176 12.61 9.25 -3.11
C ASN A 176 11.56 8.97 -4.19
N CYS A 177 10.53 9.81 -4.29
CA CYS A 177 9.49 9.66 -5.30
C CYS A 177 10.06 9.87 -6.71
N GLU A 178 10.90 10.89 -6.90
CA GLU A 178 11.57 11.18 -8.16
C GLU A 178 12.54 10.05 -8.57
N GLU A 179 13.31 9.53 -7.60
CA GLU A 179 14.20 8.39 -7.83
C GLU A 179 13.43 7.13 -8.29
N ILE A 180 12.29 6.84 -7.65
CA ILE A 180 11.41 5.73 -8.04
C ILE A 180 10.86 5.96 -9.46
N SER A 181 10.32 7.15 -9.72
CA SER A 181 9.77 7.53 -11.02
C SER A 181 10.82 7.34 -12.13
N LYS A 182 12.00 7.90 -11.95
CA LYS A 182 13.12 7.80 -12.89
C LYS A 182 13.58 6.35 -13.09
N LYS A 183 13.76 5.60 -11.98
CA LYS A 183 14.23 4.21 -12.01
C LYS A 183 13.31 3.28 -12.77
N PHE A 184 12.01 3.48 -12.65
CA PHE A 184 10.99 2.59 -13.24
C PHE A 184 10.30 3.19 -14.46
N ASN A 185 10.79 4.32 -14.97
CA ASN A 185 10.24 5.04 -16.13
C ASN A 185 8.74 5.32 -16.02
N LEU A 186 8.36 5.97 -14.92
CA LEU A 186 6.99 6.34 -14.62
C LEU A 186 6.84 7.86 -14.65
N ASP A 187 5.65 8.35 -14.95
CA ASP A 187 5.28 9.72 -14.61
C ASP A 187 4.92 9.80 -13.13
N ILE A 188 5.12 10.96 -12.53
CA ILE A 188 4.82 11.18 -11.11
C ILE A 188 3.99 12.44 -10.95
N ASP A 189 2.92 12.31 -10.17
CA ASP A 189 2.11 13.44 -9.73
C ASP A 189 2.25 13.61 -8.21
N LEU A 190 2.67 14.80 -7.80
CA LEU A 190 2.88 15.25 -6.43
C LEU A 190 2.01 16.46 -6.09
N SER A 191 1.03 16.79 -6.93
CA SER A 191 0.14 17.95 -6.73
C SER A 191 -0.72 17.81 -5.46
N ASP A 192 -1.11 16.58 -5.12
CA ASP A 192 -1.79 16.31 -3.85
C ASP A 192 -0.81 16.31 -2.68
N GLN A 193 -1.18 16.97 -1.57
CA GLN A 193 -0.34 17.07 -0.37
C GLN A 193 -0.17 15.75 0.37
N ASN A 194 -1.14 14.85 0.25
CA ASN A 194 -1.21 13.60 1.00
C ASN A 194 -0.84 12.38 0.16
N LEU A 195 -0.97 12.47 -1.16
CA LEU A 195 -0.80 11.35 -2.07
C LEU A 195 0.43 11.50 -2.97
N VAL A 196 0.89 10.37 -3.45
CA VAL A 196 1.86 10.24 -4.54
C VAL A 196 1.25 9.28 -5.55
N ILE A 197 1.25 9.69 -6.80
CA ILE A 197 0.69 8.90 -7.89
C ILE A 197 1.77 8.67 -8.94
N PHE A 198 2.08 7.41 -9.19
CA PHE A 198 2.98 7.00 -10.26
C PHE A 198 2.11 6.46 -11.40
N THR A 199 2.32 6.97 -12.61
CA THR A 199 1.58 6.53 -13.81
C THR A 199 2.53 5.83 -14.77
N LYS A 200 2.15 4.66 -15.26
CA LYS A 200 2.92 3.90 -16.24
C LYS A 200 2.81 4.53 -17.62
N LYS A 201 3.95 4.77 -18.23
CA LYS A 201 4.07 5.27 -19.62
C LYS A 201 3.68 4.24 -20.66
#